data_e52b07508afcdd3173f2e42a55ceaf0d
#
_entry.id   e52b07508afcdd3173f2e42a55ceaf0d
#
_cell.length_a   1.000
_cell.length_b   1.000
_cell.length_c   1.000
_cell.angle_alpha   90.00
_cell.angle_beta   90.00
_cell.angle_gamma   90.00
#
_symmetry.space_group_name_H-M   'P 1'
#
loop_
_entity.id
_entity.type
_entity.pdbx_description
1 polymer ?
#
loop_
_entity_poly.entity_id
_entity_poly.type
_entity_poly.pdbx_seq_one_letter_code
_entity_poly.pdbx_strand_id
1 'polypeptide(L)'
;MIKRINIFIITTLLMTISTLASAQDDQNLASFILRNHEASALPTVGNSDAEITVVEFFDYRCGYCAKQAKDFEKILNESENVKIVYLEWPIFGDISDTAAKIALIIWDNYPDKYFDIHNGLMKLGPRMKKESIISLLNENNLDGEKIFNQALGQTENLVINENFKLAKNLGLRGTPASVINDSIYPGYIKYEVLSNLVK
;
A
#
# COMPACT_ATOMS: atom_id res chain seq x y z
N MET A 1 -27.69 -55.55 -34.71
CA MET A 1 -27.83 -54.92 -33.39
C MET A 1 -26.46 -54.68 -32.81
N ILE A 2 -25.87 -53.51 -33.00
CA ILE A 2 -24.59 -53.15 -32.43
C ILE A 2 -24.84 -51.86 -31.65
N LYS A 3 -24.52 -51.90 -30.35
CA LYS A 3 -24.80 -50.92 -29.32
C LYS A 3 -24.01 -49.63 -29.55
N ARG A 4 -24.73 -48.50 -29.66
CA ARG A 4 -24.20 -47.17 -29.46
C ARG A 4 -24.14 -46.94 -27.94
N ILE A 5 -22.95 -46.96 -27.38
CA ILE A 5 -22.72 -46.61 -25.96
C ILE A 5 -21.55 -45.61 -25.89
N ASN A 6 -21.95 -44.43 -25.37
CA ASN A 6 -21.17 -43.46 -24.60
C ASN A 6 -19.94 -42.75 -25.25
N ILE A 7 -20.29 -41.66 -25.95
CA ILE A 7 -19.35 -40.51 -26.17
C ILE A 7 -19.68 -39.31 -25.20
N PHE A 8 -20.68 -39.46 -24.32
CA PHE A 8 -21.19 -38.34 -23.50
C PHE A 8 -20.51 -38.16 -22.12
N ILE A 9 -19.51 -39.00 -21.76
CA ILE A 9 -18.90 -38.91 -20.40
C ILE A 9 -17.53 -38.23 -20.40
N ILE A 10 -16.91 -37.98 -21.57
CA ILE A 10 -15.56 -37.40 -21.62
C ILE A 10 -15.58 -35.86 -21.67
N THR A 11 -16.67 -35.23 -22.07
CA THR A 11 -16.76 -33.74 -22.18
C THR A 11 -17.07 -33.03 -20.87
N THR A 12 -17.52 -33.69 -19.84
CA THR A 12 -17.82 -33.06 -18.53
C THR A 12 -16.64 -33.03 -17.57
N LEU A 13 -15.58 -33.80 -17.81
CA LEU A 13 -14.40 -33.83 -16.93
C LEU A 13 -13.34 -32.77 -17.27
N LEU A 14 -13.41 -32.16 -18.45
CA LEU A 14 -12.43 -31.12 -18.86
C LEU A 14 -12.83 -29.69 -18.47
N MET A 15 -14.06 -29.45 -17.98
CA MET A 15 -14.49 -28.12 -17.55
C MET A 15 -14.27 -27.82 -16.06
N THR A 16 -13.83 -28.79 -15.25
CA THR A 16 -13.67 -28.60 -13.80
C THR A 16 -12.24 -28.24 -13.38
N ILE A 17 -11.29 -28.24 -14.30
CA ILE A 17 -9.86 -27.94 -13.97
C ILE A 17 -9.54 -26.46 -14.07
N SER A 18 -10.35 -25.66 -14.78
CA SER A 18 -10.08 -24.23 -15.00
C SER A 18 -10.46 -23.31 -13.83
N THR A 19 -11.18 -23.82 -12.81
CA THR A 19 -11.63 -23.00 -11.67
C THR A 19 -10.78 -23.14 -10.41
N LEU A 20 -9.76 -23.98 -10.42
CA LEU A 20 -8.89 -24.18 -9.26
C LEU A 20 -7.63 -23.27 -9.27
N ALA A 21 -7.32 -22.61 -10.39
CA ALA A 21 -6.16 -21.75 -10.48
C ALA A 21 -6.38 -20.33 -9.90
N SER A 22 -7.64 -19.89 -9.76
CA SER A 22 -7.96 -18.55 -9.22
C SER A 22 -8.17 -18.48 -7.71
N ALA A 23 -8.18 -19.63 -7.01
CA ALA A 23 -8.42 -19.67 -5.55
C ALA A 23 -7.13 -19.63 -4.73
N GLN A 24 -5.95 -19.63 -5.36
CA GLN A 24 -4.67 -19.70 -4.67
C GLN A 24 -4.06 -18.34 -4.35
N ASP A 25 -4.54 -17.27 -5.00
CA ASP A 25 -4.07 -15.90 -4.80
C ASP A 25 -4.65 -15.22 -3.55
N ASP A 26 -5.72 -15.79 -2.99
CA ASP A 26 -6.47 -15.22 -1.85
C ASP A 26 -5.89 -15.59 -0.46
N GLN A 27 -4.78 -16.30 -0.37
CA GLN A 27 -4.30 -16.88 0.90
C GLN A 27 -2.94 -16.38 1.38
N ASN A 28 -2.27 -15.48 0.66
CA ASN A 28 -0.98 -14.96 1.12
C ASN A 28 -1.15 -13.91 2.24
N LEU A 29 -0.06 -13.65 2.97
CA LEU A 29 -0.05 -12.72 4.10
C LEU A 29 -0.48 -11.30 3.70
N ALA A 30 -0.06 -10.80 2.54
CA ALA A 30 -0.47 -9.49 2.03
C ALA A 30 -1.99 -9.43 1.84
N SER A 31 -2.61 -10.43 1.20
CA SER A 31 -4.05 -10.54 1.04
C SER A 31 -4.79 -10.69 2.38
N PHE A 32 -4.22 -11.42 3.34
CA PHE A 32 -4.76 -11.52 4.70
C PHE A 32 -4.81 -10.15 5.40
N ILE A 33 -3.74 -9.36 5.28
CA ILE A 33 -3.67 -8.00 5.81
C ILE A 33 -4.79 -7.15 5.21
N LEU A 34 -4.94 -7.17 3.90
CA LEU A 34 -5.92 -6.35 3.19
C LEU A 34 -7.37 -6.71 3.52
N ARG A 35 -7.67 -7.99 3.75
CA ARG A 35 -9.03 -8.43 4.14
C ARG A 35 -9.49 -7.94 5.51
N ASN A 36 -8.58 -7.62 6.41
CA ASN A 36 -8.90 -7.10 7.73
C ASN A 36 -9.04 -5.57 7.76
N HIS A 37 -8.77 -4.90 6.64
CA HIS A 37 -9.05 -3.50 6.43
C HIS A 37 -10.23 -3.35 5.46
N GLU A 38 -11.04 -2.31 5.61
CA GLU A 38 -11.93 -1.91 4.53
C GLU A 38 -11.05 -1.50 3.34
N ALA A 39 -11.07 -2.30 2.27
CA ALA A 39 -10.13 -2.18 1.14
C ALA A 39 -10.13 -0.78 0.49
N SER A 40 -11.25 -0.04 0.57
CA SER A 40 -11.37 1.34 0.11
C SER A 40 -10.63 2.36 0.99
N ALA A 41 -10.31 2.00 2.23
CA ALA A 41 -9.69 2.90 3.20
C ALA A 41 -8.16 2.96 3.08
N LEU A 42 -7.53 2.03 2.34
CA LEU A 42 -6.07 1.95 2.23
C LEU A 42 -5.58 2.56 0.92
N PRO A 43 -4.69 3.56 1.00
CA PRO A 43 -4.06 4.12 -0.18
C PRO A 43 -3.34 3.04 -1.00
N THR A 44 -3.71 2.94 -2.28
CA THR A 44 -3.16 1.94 -3.19
C THR A 44 -2.73 2.61 -4.49
N VAL A 45 -1.52 2.32 -4.94
CA VAL A 45 -0.93 2.86 -6.16
C VAL A 45 -0.40 1.73 -7.03
N GLY A 46 -0.53 1.88 -8.34
CA GLY A 46 -0.20 0.86 -9.33
C GLY A 46 -1.43 0.27 -9.98
N ASN A 47 -1.25 -0.81 -10.74
CA ASN A 47 -2.34 -1.46 -11.45
C ASN A 47 -3.22 -2.25 -10.45
N SER A 48 -4.54 -1.97 -10.42
CA SER A 48 -5.49 -2.68 -9.56
C SER A 48 -5.48 -4.20 -9.78
N ASP A 49 -5.22 -4.62 -11.03
CA ASP A 49 -5.23 -6.03 -11.45
C ASP A 49 -3.85 -6.70 -11.32
N ALA A 50 -2.86 -6.00 -10.72
CA ALA A 50 -1.53 -6.55 -10.51
C ALA A 50 -1.57 -7.80 -9.62
N GLU A 51 -0.82 -8.83 -10.03
CA GLU A 51 -0.70 -10.08 -9.28
C GLU A 51 0.13 -9.90 -8.01
N ILE A 52 1.10 -8.97 -8.03
CA ILE A 52 1.99 -8.74 -6.90
C ILE A 52 1.53 -7.55 -6.10
N THR A 53 1.23 -7.81 -4.84
CA THR A 53 0.88 -6.78 -3.86
C THR A 53 2.02 -6.58 -2.87
N VAL A 54 2.48 -5.34 -2.77
CA VAL A 54 3.41 -4.90 -1.74
C VAL A 54 2.61 -4.11 -0.71
N VAL A 55 2.66 -4.51 0.55
CA VAL A 55 2.08 -3.74 1.67
C VAL A 55 3.21 -3.09 2.41
N GLU A 56 3.26 -1.76 2.48
CA GLU A 56 4.33 -1.01 3.15
C GLU A 56 3.83 -0.34 4.42
N PHE A 57 4.50 -0.59 5.54
CA PHE A 57 4.39 0.16 6.79
C PHE A 57 5.48 1.23 6.81
N PHE A 58 5.10 2.49 6.89
CA PHE A 58 6.04 3.60 6.73
C PHE A 58 5.71 4.82 7.60
N ASP A 59 6.68 5.74 7.68
CA ASP A 59 6.53 7.04 8.32
C ASP A 59 7.20 8.10 7.44
N TYR A 60 6.54 9.22 7.23
CA TYR A 60 7.02 10.32 6.38
C TYR A 60 8.32 10.98 6.86
N ARG A 61 8.66 10.85 8.14
CA ARG A 61 9.93 11.37 8.69
C ARG A 61 11.04 10.34 8.73
N CYS A 62 10.78 9.12 8.29
CA CYS A 62 11.77 8.07 8.19
C CYS A 62 12.65 8.26 6.95
N GLY A 63 13.94 8.48 7.11
CA GLY A 63 14.88 8.64 5.97
C GLY A 63 14.99 7.40 5.08
N TYR A 64 14.86 6.20 5.65
CA TYR A 64 14.85 4.96 4.87
C TYR A 64 13.52 4.74 4.13
N CYS A 65 12.38 5.23 4.67
CA CYS A 65 11.12 5.24 3.93
C CYS A 65 11.19 6.17 2.72
N ALA A 66 11.77 7.36 2.88
CA ALA A 66 12.00 8.27 1.76
C ALA A 66 12.91 7.66 0.66
N LYS A 67 13.83 6.77 1.03
CA LYS A 67 14.65 6.02 0.08
C LYS A 67 13.83 4.91 -0.59
N GLN A 68 13.03 4.17 0.19
CA GLN A 68 12.16 3.11 -0.32
C GLN A 68 11.12 3.65 -1.30
N ALA A 69 10.51 4.81 -1.00
CA ALA A 69 9.52 5.45 -1.87
C ALA A 69 10.07 5.74 -3.27
N LYS A 70 11.34 6.15 -3.40
CA LYS A 70 12.00 6.35 -4.71
C LYS A 70 12.16 5.05 -5.49
N ASP A 71 12.49 3.96 -4.79
CA ASP A 71 12.63 2.66 -5.43
C ASP A 71 11.25 2.09 -5.83
N PHE A 72 10.22 2.35 -5.04
CA PHE A 72 8.84 2.00 -5.39
C PHE A 72 8.32 2.81 -6.59
N GLU A 73 8.57 4.12 -6.63
CA GLU A 73 8.24 4.95 -7.80
C GLU A 73 8.88 4.37 -9.08
N LYS A 74 10.15 3.96 -8.99
CA LYS A 74 10.84 3.33 -10.12
C LYS A 74 10.21 1.99 -10.52
N ILE A 75 9.89 1.13 -9.57
CA ILE A 75 9.23 -0.16 -9.82
C ILE A 75 7.87 0.03 -10.49
N LEU A 76 7.06 0.97 -10.00
CA LEU A 76 5.74 1.27 -10.58
C LEU A 76 5.84 1.80 -12.02
N ASN A 77 6.92 2.50 -12.36
CA ASN A 77 7.17 2.96 -13.73
C ASN A 77 7.70 1.85 -14.66
N GLU A 78 8.28 0.78 -14.12
CA GLU A 78 8.90 -0.31 -14.87
C GLU A 78 8.02 -1.57 -14.99
N SER A 79 6.99 -1.71 -14.15
CA SER A 79 6.14 -2.90 -14.08
C SER A 79 4.68 -2.55 -13.84
N GLU A 80 3.81 -3.05 -14.71
CA GLU A 80 2.35 -3.00 -14.51
C GLU A 80 1.84 -4.15 -13.63
N ASN A 81 2.70 -5.10 -13.25
CA ASN A 81 2.32 -6.26 -12.44
C ASN A 81 2.52 -6.06 -10.94
N VAL A 82 2.63 -4.82 -10.49
CA VAL A 82 2.83 -4.46 -9.08
C VAL A 82 1.82 -3.40 -8.66
N LYS A 83 1.24 -3.60 -7.48
CA LYS A 83 0.53 -2.56 -6.73
C LYS A 83 1.11 -2.44 -5.33
N ILE A 84 1.12 -1.22 -4.81
CA ILE A 84 1.62 -0.91 -3.48
C ILE A 84 0.48 -0.37 -2.64
N VAL A 85 0.24 -1.00 -1.50
CA VAL A 85 -0.71 -0.57 -0.49
C VAL A 85 0.06 0.07 0.64
N TYR A 86 -0.25 1.32 0.95
CA TYR A 86 0.44 2.14 1.93
C TYR A 86 -0.27 2.13 3.28
N LEU A 87 0.41 1.67 4.32
CA LEU A 87 -0.06 1.64 5.69
C LEU A 87 0.67 2.70 6.52
N GLU A 88 0.00 3.81 6.76
CA GLU A 88 0.47 4.89 7.62
C GLU A 88 0.80 4.37 9.02
N TRP A 89 2.06 4.44 9.39
CA TRP A 89 2.54 4.04 10.72
C TRP A 89 3.47 5.11 11.32
N PRO A 90 2.88 6.27 11.77
CA PRO A 90 3.62 7.45 12.21
C PRO A 90 4.24 7.26 13.58
N ILE A 91 5.48 6.75 13.63
CA ILE A 91 6.23 6.45 14.86
C ILE A 91 7.21 7.55 15.29
N PHE A 92 7.38 8.61 14.47
CA PHE A 92 8.33 9.69 14.74
C PHE A 92 7.68 11.00 15.25
N GLY A 93 6.54 10.89 15.94
CA GLY A 93 5.90 11.98 16.70
C GLY A 93 4.86 12.77 15.93
N ASP A 94 4.37 13.86 16.53
CA ASP A 94 3.14 14.57 16.17
C ASP A 94 3.09 15.04 14.71
N ILE A 95 4.20 15.52 14.16
CA ILE A 95 4.21 15.97 12.77
C ILE A 95 4.15 14.79 11.78
N SER A 96 4.65 13.59 12.16
CA SER A 96 4.45 12.37 11.39
C SER A 96 2.99 11.95 11.40
N ASP A 97 2.33 11.98 12.56
CA ASP A 97 0.92 11.69 12.70
C ASP A 97 0.05 12.66 11.88
N THR A 98 0.37 13.96 11.96
CA THR A 98 -0.31 14.97 11.13
C THR A 98 -0.13 14.70 9.64
N ALA A 99 1.08 14.36 9.19
CA ALA A 99 1.35 14.06 7.78
C ALA A 99 0.60 12.80 7.32
N ALA A 100 0.55 11.75 8.15
CA ALA A 100 -0.22 10.54 7.89
C ALA A 100 -1.73 10.84 7.73
N LYS A 101 -2.30 11.63 8.65
CA LYS A 101 -3.69 12.07 8.57
C LYS A 101 -3.96 12.89 7.31
N ILE A 102 -3.04 13.79 6.94
CA ILE A 102 -3.14 14.56 5.69
C ILE A 102 -3.18 13.63 4.49
N ALA A 103 -2.28 12.65 4.41
CA ALA A 103 -2.24 11.71 3.31
C ALA A 103 -3.55 10.91 3.17
N LEU A 104 -4.13 10.46 4.29
CA LEU A 104 -5.44 9.79 4.29
C LEU A 104 -6.58 10.74 3.88
N ILE A 105 -6.57 12.01 4.32
CA ILE A 105 -7.52 13.01 3.83
C ILE A 105 -7.40 13.21 2.31
N ILE A 106 -6.17 13.22 1.78
CA ILE A 106 -5.94 13.32 0.34
C ILE A 106 -6.46 12.07 -0.37
N TRP A 107 -6.19 10.88 0.16
CA TRP A 107 -6.69 9.64 -0.41
C TRP A 107 -8.22 9.63 -0.52
N ASP A 108 -8.91 10.05 0.54
CA ASP A 108 -10.37 10.05 0.61
C ASP A 108 -11.04 11.09 -0.32
N ASN A 109 -10.40 12.26 -0.51
CA ASN A 109 -11.05 13.39 -1.18
C ASN A 109 -10.41 13.74 -2.54
N TYR A 110 -9.17 13.37 -2.78
CA TYR A 110 -8.37 13.71 -3.96
C TYR A 110 -7.44 12.55 -4.36
N PRO A 111 -7.98 11.33 -4.59
CA PRO A 111 -7.16 10.11 -4.79
C PRO A 111 -6.15 10.26 -5.93
N ASP A 112 -6.49 10.98 -6.99
CA ASP A 112 -5.59 11.23 -8.12
C ASP A 112 -4.33 12.04 -7.73
N LYS A 113 -4.37 12.74 -6.60
CA LYS A 113 -3.23 13.53 -6.08
C LYS A 113 -2.43 12.79 -5.01
N TYR A 114 -2.94 11.64 -4.54
CA TYR A 114 -2.34 10.95 -3.41
C TYR A 114 -0.85 10.64 -3.63
N PHE A 115 -0.51 10.07 -4.78
CA PHE A 115 0.87 9.62 -5.03
C PHE A 115 1.86 10.79 -5.10
N ASP A 116 1.48 11.90 -5.71
CA ASP A 116 2.31 13.12 -5.75
C ASP A 116 2.50 13.72 -4.35
N ILE A 117 1.43 13.78 -3.56
CA ILE A 117 1.49 14.27 -2.18
C ILE A 117 2.31 13.32 -1.30
N HIS A 118 2.10 12.01 -1.40
CA HIS A 118 2.89 10.99 -0.71
C HIS A 118 4.38 11.17 -0.98
N ASN A 119 4.78 11.22 -2.25
CA ASN A 119 6.17 11.43 -2.65
C ASN A 119 6.72 12.79 -2.19
N GLY A 120 5.89 13.83 -2.22
CA GLY A 120 6.23 15.15 -1.71
C GLY A 120 6.52 15.13 -0.21
N LEU A 121 5.64 14.52 0.60
CA LEU A 121 5.83 14.35 2.04
C LEU A 121 7.09 13.52 2.35
N MET A 122 7.35 12.44 1.61
CA MET A 122 8.57 11.64 1.72
C MET A 122 9.84 12.48 1.45
N LYS A 123 9.80 13.40 0.47
CA LYS A 123 10.91 14.31 0.17
C LYS A 123 11.17 15.32 1.28
N LEU A 124 10.13 15.80 1.98
CA LEU A 124 10.28 16.66 3.16
C LEU A 124 11.02 15.93 4.29
N GLY A 125 10.67 14.68 4.53
CA GLY A 125 11.36 13.75 5.42
C GLY A 125 11.57 14.27 6.85
N PRO A 126 12.72 13.99 7.50
CA PRO A 126 12.97 14.40 8.90
C PRO A 126 12.89 15.89 9.18
N ARG A 127 13.03 16.73 8.14
CA ARG A 127 12.98 18.20 8.25
C ARG A 127 11.61 18.81 8.05
N MET A 128 10.60 17.95 7.91
CA MET A 128 9.19 18.34 7.74
C MET A 128 8.73 19.31 8.81
N LYS A 129 8.02 20.36 8.39
CA LYS A 129 7.40 21.38 9.24
C LYS A 129 6.01 21.71 8.70
N LYS A 130 5.15 22.34 9.54
CA LYS A 130 3.83 22.82 9.12
C LYS A 130 3.90 23.59 7.80
N GLU A 131 4.79 24.60 7.72
CA GLU A 131 4.88 25.48 6.58
C GLU A 131 5.27 24.74 5.29
N SER A 132 6.17 23.73 5.39
CA SER A 132 6.58 22.95 4.23
C SER A 132 5.48 21.99 3.74
N ILE A 133 4.67 21.46 4.64
CA ILE A 133 3.48 20.65 4.28
C ILE A 133 2.45 21.53 3.57
N ILE A 134 2.14 22.70 4.13
CA ILE A 134 1.18 23.63 3.54
C ILE A 134 1.66 24.08 2.15
N SER A 135 2.94 24.40 1.98
CA SER A 135 3.51 24.75 0.68
C SER A 135 3.34 23.62 -0.34
N LEU A 136 3.68 22.39 0.05
CA LEU A 136 3.49 21.20 -0.81
C LEU A 136 2.04 21.04 -1.26
N LEU A 137 1.08 21.19 -0.36
CA LEU A 137 -0.34 21.09 -0.69
C LEU A 137 -0.78 22.19 -1.64
N ASN A 138 -0.39 23.45 -1.38
CA ASN A 138 -0.70 24.60 -2.24
C ASN A 138 -0.09 24.47 -3.64
N GLU A 139 1.14 23.98 -3.76
CA GLU A 139 1.84 23.69 -5.02
C GLU A 139 1.08 22.63 -5.87
N ASN A 140 0.31 21.77 -5.19
CA ASN A 140 -0.55 20.76 -5.82
C ASN A 140 -2.01 21.23 -6.01
N ASN A 141 -2.27 22.54 -5.96
CA ASN A 141 -3.60 23.15 -6.12
C ASN A 141 -4.62 22.66 -5.09
N LEU A 142 -4.19 22.49 -3.82
CA LEU A 142 -5.01 22.14 -2.68
C LEU A 142 -4.98 23.30 -1.67
N ASP A 143 -6.02 23.43 -0.84
CA ASP A 143 -6.05 24.38 0.26
C ASP A 143 -5.23 23.81 1.45
N GLY A 144 -3.95 24.11 1.47
CA GLY A 144 -3.01 23.54 2.43
C GLY A 144 -3.33 23.88 3.89
N GLU A 145 -3.74 25.12 4.18
CA GLU A 145 -4.12 25.51 5.56
C GLU A 145 -5.38 24.76 6.01
N LYS A 146 -6.39 24.67 5.16
CA LYS A 146 -7.63 23.95 5.47
C LYS A 146 -7.36 22.48 5.75
N ILE A 147 -6.61 21.79 4.87
CA ILE A 147 -6.30 20.37 5.01
C ILE A 147 -5.44 20.11 6.24
N PHE A 148 -4.44 20.96 6.48
CA PHE A 148 -3.60 20.86 7.67
C PHE A 148 -4.40 20.99 8.97
N ASN A 149 -5.29 21.99 9.04
CA ASN A 149 -6.15 22.19 10.20
C ASN A 149 -7.19 21.07 10.37
N GLN A 150 -7.70 20.50 9.27
CA GLN A 150 -8.56 19.31 9.30
C GLN A 150 -7.84 18.11 9.92
N ALA A 151 -6.59 17.86 9.53
CA ALA A 151 -5.77 16.79 10.10
C ALA A 151 -5.50 16.99 11.61
N LEU A 152 -5.18 18.22 12.02
CA LEU A 152 -5.02 18.57 13.45
C LEU A 152 -6.30 18.37 14.27
N GLY A 153 -7.46 18.58 13.66
CA GLY A 153 -8.76 18.38 14.33
C GLY A 153 -9.14 16.92 14.54
N GLN A 154 -8.47 15.98 13.85
CA GLN A 154 -8.67 14.54 14.07
C GLN A 154 -7.90 14.09 15.31
N THR A 155 -8.59 13.92 16.43
CA THR A 155 -8.00 13.41 17.69
C THR A 155 -7.54 11.95 17.54
N GLU A 156 -8.28 11.17 16.76
CA GLU A 156 -7.97 9.77 16.43
C GLU A 156 -8.23 9.52 14.95
N ASN A 157 -7.50 8.58 14.39
CA ASN A 157 -7.74 8.04 13.05
C ASN A 157 -7.77 6.51 13.12
N LEU A 158 -8.91 5.91 12.76
CA LEU A 158 -9.13 4.46 12.91
C LEU A 158 -8.14 3.65 12.05
N VAL A 159 -7.85 4.10 10.82
CA VAL A 159 -6.92 3.43 9.91
C VAL A 159 -5.51 3.40 10.53
N ILE A 160 -5.02 4.54 11.03
CA ILE A 160 -3.71 4.62 11.68
C ILE A 160 -3.67 3.72 12.93
N ASN A 161 -4.72 3.74 13.76
CA ASN A 161 -4.81 2.90 14.95
C ASN A 161 -4.79 1.40 14.61
N GLU A 162 -5.46 1.00 13.54
CA GLU A 162 -5.43 -0.38 13.04
C GLU A 162 -4.06 -0.76 12.50
N ASN A 163 -3.40 0.12 11.77
CA ASN A 163 -2.03 -0.11 11.28
C ASN A 163 -1.04 -0.32 12.43
N PHE A 164 -1.17 0.45 13.53
CA PHE A 164 -0.37 0.22 14.75
C PHE A 164 -0.60 -1.16 15.36
N LYS A 165 -1.87 -1.59 15.46
CA LYS A 165 -2.21 -2.93 15.98
C LYS A 165 -1.65 -4.03 15.08
N LEU A 166 -1.80 -3.86 13.77
CA LEU A 166 -1.31 -4.82 12.79
C LEU A 166 0.21 -4.92 12.81
N ALA A 167 0.93 -3.78 12.80
CA ALA A 167 2.37 -3.75 12.90
C ALA A 167 2.87 -4.49 14.16
N LYS A 168 2.21 -4.27 15.30
CA LYS A 168 2.49 -4.97 16.55
C LYS A 168 2.26 -6.48 16.43
N ASN A 169 1.15 -6.91 15.84
CA ASN A 169 0.79 -8.33 15.67
C ASN A 169 1.77 -9.05 14.74
N LEU A 170 2.29 -8.35 13.73
CA LEU A 170 3.32 -8.85 12.82
C LEU A 170 4.74 -8.79 13.44
N GLY A 171 4.90 -8.27 14.65
CA GLY A 171 6.18 -8.15 15.33
C GLY A 171 7.12 -7.11 14.71
N LEU A 172 6.58 -6.15 13.95
CA LEU A 172 7.37 -5.07 13.34
C LEU A 172 7.92 -4.13 14.43
N ARG A 173 9.14 -3.62 14.22
CA ARG A 173 9.86 -2.81 15.21
C ARG A 173 10.28 -1.44 14.69
N GLY A 174 10.00 -1.13 13.43
CA GLY A 174 10.38 0.15 12.81
C GLY A 174 10.04 0.18 11.33
N THR A 175 10.21 1.35 10.74
CA THR A 175 9.91 1.64 9.34
C THR A 175 11.18 1.83 8.50
N PRO A 176 11.13 1.57 7.18
CA PRO A 176 10.05 0.89 6.51
C PRO A 176 9.96 -0.59 6.89
N ALA A 177 8.80 -1.21 6.70
CA ALA A 177 8.67 -2.65 6.69
C ALA A 177 7.68 -3.01 5.58
N SER A 178 8.01 -4.00 4.77
CA SER A 178 7.16 -4.41 3.65
C SER A 178 6.72 -5.86 3.81
N VAL A 179 5.49 -6.15 3.39
CA VAL A 179 5.00 -7.50 3.18
C VAL A 179 4.82 -7.69 1.67
N ILE A 180 5.48 -8.68 1.11
CA ILE A 180 5.39 -9.06 -0.30
C ILE A 180 5.01 -10.53 -0.33
N ASN A 181 3.83 -10.83 -0.86
CA ASN A 181 3.23 -12.17 -0.79
C ASN A 181 3.18 -12.69 0.67
N ASP A 182 3.92 -13.74 1.00
CA ASP A 182 3.95 -14.36 2.33
C ASP A 182 5.14 -13.93 3.21
N SER A 183 5.96 -13.01 2.72
CA SER A 183 7.22 -12.68 3.36
C SER A 183 7.23 -11.27 3.93
N ILE A 184 7.74 -11.13 5.16
CA ILE A 184 7.96 -9.84 5.81
C ILE A 184 9.42 -9.43 5.59
N TYR A 185 9.61 -8.23 5.11
CA TYR A 185 10.90 -7.59 4.87
C TYR A 185 11.05 -6.40 5.83
N PRO A 186 11.71 -6.55 6.98
CA PRO A 186 11.95 -5.47 7.90
C PRO A 186 13.08 -4.57 7.39
N GLY A 187 12.83 -3.26 7.37
CA GLY A 187 13.77 -2.26 6.89
C GLY A 187 13.73 -2.06 5.37
N TYR A 188 14.64 -1.22 4.90
CA TYR A 188 14.75 -0.85 3.49
C TYR A 188 15.18 -2.04 2.63
N ILE A 189 14.42 -2.29 1.57
CA ILE A 189 14.74 -3.29 0.54
C ILE A 189 15.49 -2.57 -0.59
N LYS A 190 16.72 -2.99 -0.87
CA LYS A 190 17.49 -2.43 -1.99
C LYS A 190 16.77 -2.68 -3.30
N TYR A 191 16.85 -1.72 -4.23
CA TYR A 191 16.18 -1.80 -5.52
C TYR A 191 16.43 -3.12 -6.26
N GLU A 192 17.67 -3.61 -6.31
CA GLU A 192 18.02 -4.85 -7.02
C GLU A 192 17.31 -6.08 -6.43
N VAL A 193 17.12 -6.10 -5.11
CA VAL A 193 16.36 -7.16 -4.42
C VAL A 193 14.88 -6.98 -4.70
N LEU A 194 14.36 -5.78 -4.51
CA LEU A 194 12.96 -5.44 -4.74
C LEU A 194 12.53 -5.78 -6.17
N SER A 195 13.30 -5.38 -7.18
CA SER A 195 12.99 -5.65 -8.59
C SER A 195 12.95 -7.14 -8.94
N ASN A 196 13.64 -8.00 -8.16
CA ASN A 196 13.56 -9.45 -8.34
C ASN A 196 12.36 -10.08 -7.61
N LEU A 197 11.90 -9.46 -6.51
CA LEU A 197 10.73 -9.93 -5.75
C LEU A 197 9.40 -9.62 -6.46
N VAL A 198 9.41 -8.63 -7.36
CA VAL A 198 8.20 -8.11 -8.02
C VAL A 198 8.19 -8.37 -9.53
N LYS A 199 8.97 -9.33 -9.99
CA LYS A 199 8.93 -9.89 -11.36
C LYS A 199 8.03 -11.10 -11.37
#